data_2cb616985dc5bf33b0c9d1fd83c007ed
#
_entry.id   2cb616985dc5bf33b0c9d1fd83c007ed
#
_cell.length_a   1.000
_cell.length_b   1.000
_cell.length_c   1.000
_cell.angle_alpha   90.00
_cell.angle_beta   90.00
_cell.angle_gamma   90.00
#
_symmetry.space_group_name_H-M   'P 1'
#
loop_
_entity.id
_entity.type
_entity.pdbx_description
1 polymer ?
#
loop_
_entity_poly.entity_id
_entity_poly.type
_entity_poly.pdbx_seq_one_letter_code
_entity_poly.pdbx_strand_id
1 'polypeptide(L)'
;MNRRKFLGYVGCGCCSIILTSCSSAPITERKQLKLIPEAKLNAQASAIYEKIKSKEKMSDDIDTLNNIKKIGNNMEFSIGKYFDKSNLPNPTNNFQWEYILIDNDKVKNAWCMPGGKIAIYTGMLKITKNQNGLAAVMGHEIAHAVAKHSVERASRGVVLNVATQITDILSGGKLSQVNR
;
A
#
# COMPACT_ATOMS: atom_id res chain seq x y z
N MET A 1 18.76 -39.62 13.86
CA MET A 1 18.86 -38.17 14.07
C MET A 1 18.04 -37.78 15.31
N ASN A 2 18.65 -37.20 16.33
CA ASN A 2 18.04 -37.04 17.65
C ASN A 2 17.00 -35.87 17.58
N ARG A 3 15.76 -36.07 18.04
CA ARG A 3 14.65 -35.08 18.01
C ARG A 3 15.07 -33.66 18.51
N ARG A 4 15.96 -33.63 19.54
CA ARG A 4 16.51 -32.37 20.07
C ARG A 4 17.39 -31.61 19.06
N LYS A 5 18.19 -32.31 18.24
CA LYS A 5 19.01 -31.68 17.18
C LYS A 5 18.17 -31.21 16.03
N PHE A 6 17.10 -31.92 15.66
CA PHE A 6 16.16 -31.48 14.62
C PHE A 6 15.43 -30.18 14.99
N LEU A 7 14.93 -30.07 16.22
CA LEU A 7 14.28 -28.84 16.71
C LEU A 7 15.25 -27.64 16.76
N GLY A 8 16.54 -27.87 17.07
CA GLY A 8 17.57 -26.82 17.03
C GLY A 8 17.83 -26.29 15.64
N TYR A 9 17.84 -27.16 14.62
CA TYR A 9 18.05 -26.73 13.22
C TYR A 9 16.83 -26.00 12.63
N VAL A 10 15.62 -26.44 12.95
CA VAL A 10 14.37 -25.78 12.50
C VAL A 10 14.22 -24.43 13.18
N GLY A 11 14.51 -24.30 14.48
CA GLY A 11 14.44 -23.03 15.20
C GLY A 11 15.44 -22.00 14.68
N CYS A 12 16.66 -22.39 14.35
CA CYS A 12 17.69 -21.49 13.85
C CYS A 12 17.41 -21.02 12.40
N GLY A 13 16.85 -21.88 11.55
CA GLY A 13 16.49 -21.55 10.17
C GLY A 13 15.35 -20.56 10.07
N CYS A 14 14.31 -20.68 10.91
CA CYS A 14 13.19 -19.74 10.92
C CYS A 14 13.57 -18.35 11.41
N CYS A 15 14.46 -18.23 12.42
CA CYS A 15 14.93 -16.92 12.91
C CYS A 15 15.76 -16.17 11.87
N SER A 16 16.53 -16.86 11.03
CA SER A 16 17.37 -16.23 10.00
C SER A 16 16.55 -15.58 8.89
N ILE A 17 15.41 -16.16 8.51
CA ILE A 17 14.54 -15.62 7.45
C ILE A 17 13.84 -14.34 7.91
N ILE A 18 13.46 -14.23 9.19
CA ILE A 18 12.77 -13.05 9.73
C ILE A 18 13.72 -11.85 9.80
N LEU A 19 15.00 -12.06 10.12
CA LEU A 19 15.99 -10.99 10.25
C LEU A 19 16.32 -10.29 8.92
N THR A 20 16.22 -11.00 7.79
CA THR A 20 16.48 -10.43 6.45
C THR A 20 15.26 -9.70 5.85
N SER A 21 14.07 -9.82 6.43
CA SER A 21 12.83 -9.26 5.93
C SER A 21 12.53 -7.85 6.45
N CYS A 22 13.36 -7.30 7.33
CA CYS A 22 13.24 -5.94 7.83
C CYS A 22 13.99 -4.99 6.90
N SER A 23 13.28 -4.01 6.33
CA SER A 23 13.87 -2.89 5.59
C SER A 23 13.44 -1.57 6.20
N SER A 24 14.17 -0.50 5.93
CA SER A 24 13.76 0.83 6.38
C SER A 24 12.70 1.41 5.44
N ALA A 25 11.74 2.14 6.01
CA ALA A 25 10.80 2.93 5.26
C ALA A 25 11.53 4.08 4.55
N PRO A 26 11.21 4.39 3.30
CA PRO A 26 11.72 5.60 2.67
C PRO A 26 11.40 6.84 3.51
N ILE A 27 12.30 7.80 3.58
CA ILE A 27 12.15 9.08 4.28
C ILE A 27 12.17 8.97 5.82
N THR A 28 11.38 8.08 6.42
CA THR A 28 11.25 7.99 7.89
C THR A 28 12.27 7.05 8.54
N GLU A 29 13.02 6.28 7.73
CA GLU A 29 14.00 5.26 8.14
C GLU A 29 13.47 4.22 9.14
N ARG A 30 12.17 4.27 9.44
CA ARG A 30 11.51 3.33 10.34
C ARG A 30 11.60 1.90 9.80
N LYS A 31 11.96 0.95 10.63
CA LYS A 31 12.00 -0.47 10.26
C LYS A 31 10.61 -0.95 9.88
N GLN A 32 10.50 -1.56 8.71
CA GLN A 32 9.27 -2.11 8.15
C GLN A 32 9.44 -3.60 7.83
N LEU A 33 8.38 -4.36 8.05
CA LEU A 33 8.32 -5.75 7.62
C LEU A 33 7.92 -5.81 6.14
N LYS A 34 8.78 -6.41 5.29
CA LYS A 34 8.54 -6.57 3.86
C LYS A 34 8.66 -8.05 3.47
N LEU A 35 7.59 -8.81 3.67
CA LEU A 35 7.51 -10.23 3.30
C LEU A 35 6.96 -10.43 1.88
N ILE A 36 6.22 -9.44 1.37
CA ILE A 36 5.58 -9.53 0.05
C ILE A 36 6.38 -8.68 -0.94
N PRO A 37 6.76 -9.24 -2.10
CA PRO A 37 7.41 -8.48 -3.16
C PRO A 37 6.53 -7.33 -3.65
N GLU A 38 7.10 -6.13 -3.77
CA GLU A 38 6.39 -4.92 -4.22
C GLU A 38 5.74 -5.10 -5.60
N ALA A 39 6.46 -5.74 -6.53
CA ALA A 39 5.94 -6.03 -7.86
C ALA A 39 4.62 -6.83 -7.84
N LYS A 40 4.50 -7.79 -6.91
CA LYS A 40 3.26 -8.56 -6.72
C LYS A 40 2.12 -7.67 -6.21
N LEU A 41 2.39 -6.80 -5.25
CA LEU A 41 1.39 -5.88 -4.72
C LEU A 41 0.98 -4.84 -5.77
N ASN A 42 1.91 -4.30 -6.54
CA ASN A 42 1.61 -3.36 -7.62
C ASN A 42 0.72 -4.02 -8.69
N ALA A 43 1.01 -5.28 -9.07
CA ALA A 43 0.18 -6.01 -10.03
C ALA A 43 -1.24 -6.27 -9.49
N GLN A 44 -1.37 -6.66 -8.22
CA GLN A 44 -2.67 -6.84 -7.57
C GLN A 44 -3.44 -5.52 -7.48
N ALA A 45 -2.77 -4.43 -7.11
CA ALA A 45 -3.36 -3.10 -7.04
C ALA A 45 -3.88 -2.65 -8.42
N SER A 46 -3.09 -2.85 -9.48
CA SER A 46 -3.52 -2.55 -10.86
C SER A 46 -4.75 -3.35 -11.27
N ALA A 47 -4.81 -4.65 -10.97
CA ALA A 47 -5.98 -5.47 -11.27
C ALA A 47 -7.24 -5.01 -10.51
N ILE A 48 -7.10 -4.63 -9.25
CA ILE A 48 -8.20 -4.08 -8.44
C ILE A 48 -8.64 -2.73 -9.00
N TYR A 49 -7.69 -1.88 -9.39
CA TYR A 49 -7.97 -0.56 -9.95
C TYR A 49 -8.77 -0.65 -11.25
N GLU A 50 -8.38 -1.54 -12.18
CA GLU A 50 -9.15 -1.78 -13.41
C GLU A 50 -10.56 -2.31 -13.12
N LYS A 51 -10.70 -3.18 -12.12
CA LYS A 51 -12.01 -3.65 -11.68
C LYS A 51 -12.88 -2.52 -11.09
N ILE A 52 -12.29 -1.57 -10.38
CA ILE A 52 -12.99 -0.38 -9.89
C ILE A 52 -13.43 0.48 -11.07
N LYS A 53 -12.54 0.76 -12.03
CA LYS A 53 -12.87 1.52 -13.26
C LYS A 53 -14.03 0.92 -14.04
N SER A 54 -14.15 -0.40 -14.06
CA SER A 54 -15.23 -1.09 -14.78
C SER A 54 -16.56 -1.12 -14.02
N LYS A 55 -16.55 -0.93 -12.69
CA LYS A 55 -17.74 -1.03 -11.84
C LYS A 55 -18.32 0.31 -11.41
N GLU A 56 -17.44 1.27 -11.15
CA GLU A 56 -17.82 2.59 -10.66
C GLU A 56 -18.15 3.52 -11.85
N LYS A 57 -19.03 4.46 -11.60
CA LYS A 57 -19.30 5.51 -12.59
C LYS A 57 -18.17 6.54 -12.55
N MET A 58 -17.47 6.72 -13.67
CA MET A 58 -16.48 7.77 -13.81
C MET A 58 -17.16 9.12 -14.01
N SER A 59 -16.55 10.18 -13.48
CA SER A 59 -17.04 11.54 -13.67
C SER A 59 -16.74 12.05 -15.08
N ASP A 60 -17.69 12.76 -15.66
CA ASP A 60 -17.56 13.43 -16.96
C ASP A 60 -16.89 14.82 -16.82
N ASP A 61 -16.53 15.25 -15.60
CA ASP A 61 -15.85 16.52 -15.34
C ASP A 61 -14.36 16.42 -15.71
N ILE A 62 -14.12 16.68 -17.00
CA ILE A 62 -12.77 16.62 -17.60
C ILE A 62 -11.86 17.69 -16.99
N ASP A 63 -12.36 18.87 -16.68
CA ASP A 63 -11.57 19.96 -16.14
C ASP A 63 -11.04 19.64 -14.75
N THR A 64 -11.89 19.10 -13.89
CA THR A 64 -11.49 18.61 -12.56
C THR A 64 -10.50 17.45 -12.67
N LEU A 65 -10.71 16.48 -13.57
CA LEU A 65 -9.78 15.38 -13.79
C LEU A 65 -8.41 15.90 -14.27
N ASN A 66 -8.38 16.86 -15.20
CA ASN A 66 -7.13 17.46 -15.67
C ASN A 66 -6.40 18.20 -14.55
N ASN A 67 -7.14 18.88 -13.67
CA ASN A 67 -6.57 19.53 -12.49
C ASN A 67 -5.97 18.50 -11.51
N ILE A 68 -6.65 17.41 -11.26
CA ILE A 68 -6.13 16.28 -10.46
C ILE A 68 -4.82 15.75 -11.06
N LYS A 69 -4.80 15.48 -12.36
CA LYS A 69 -3.58 15.03 -13.06
C LYS A 69 -2.44 16.03 -12.94
N LYS A 70 -2.72 17.33 -13.10
CA LYS A 70 -1.71 18.38 -12.95
C LYS A 70 -1.11 18.41 -11.55
N ILE A 71 -1.95 18.32 -10.51
CA ILE A 71 -1.49 18.24 -9.12
C ILE A 71 -0.63 16.99 -8.91
N GLY A 72 -1.10 15.84 -9.39
CA GLY A 72 -0.38 14.57 -9.28
C GLY A 72 0.98 14.59 -9.96
N ASN A 73 1.07 15.08 -11.20
CA ASN A 73 2.31 15.19 -11.94
C ASN A 73 3.33 16.13 -11.24
N ASN A 74 2.85 17.21 -10.63
CA ASN A 74 3.72 18.10 -9.83
C ASN A 74 4.26 17.38 -8.58
N MET A 75 3.47 16.53 -7.96
CA MET A 75 3.90 15.73 -6.80
C MET A 75 4.92 14.66 -7.23
N GLU A 76 4.65 13.93 -8.29
CA GLU A 76 5.57 12.95 -8.88
C GLU A 76 6.94 13.58 -9.17
N PHE A 77 6.95 14.73 -9.86
CA PHE A 77 8.16 15.48 -10.12
C PHE A 77 8.90 15.91 -8.85
N SER A 78 8.15 16.37 -7.84
CA SER A 78 8.71 16.82 -6.56
C SER A 78 9.30 15.66 -5.77
N ILE A 79 8.65 14.48 -5.80
CA ILE A 79 9.16 13.25 -5.20
C ILE A 79 10.48 12.85 -5.88
N GLY A 80 10.52 12.80 -7.21
CA GLY A 80 11.74 12.51 -7.96
C GLY A 80 12.88 13.42 -7.55
N LYS A 81 12.66 14.74 -7.60
CA LYS A 81 13.64 15.73 -7.18
C LYS A 81 14.14 15.57 -5.74
N TYR A 82 13.23 15.22 -4.81
CA TYR A 82 13.61 15.01 -3.41
C TYR A 82 14.60 13.85 -3.27
N PHE A 83 14.29 12.70 -3.88
CA PHE A 83 15.13 11.52 -3.79
C PHE A 83 16.46 11.71 -4.53
N ASP A 84 16.46 12.36 -5.69
CA ASP A 84 17.68 12.69 -6.43
C ASP A 84 18.60 13.62 -5.60
N LYS A 85 18.05 14.70 -5.02
CA LYS A 85 18.80 15.62 -4.17
C LYS A 85 19.35 14.98 -2.91
N SER A 86 18.62 14.02 -2.35
CA SER A 86 18.99 13.28 -1.15
C SER A 86 19.94 12.11 -1.44
N ASN A 87 20.24 11.85 -2.70
CA ASN A 87 21.02 10.70 -3.15
C ASN A 87 20.47 9.36 -2.63
N LEU A 88 19.14 9.25 -2.56
CA LEU A 88 18.41 8.07 -2.10
C LEU A 88 17.69 7.38 -3.27
N PRO A 89 17.54 6.05 -3.23
CA PRO A 89 16.74 5.33 -4.21
C PRO A 89 15.28 5.82 -4.18
N ASN A 90 14.78 6.28 -5.34
CA ASN A 90 13.40 6.72 -5.43
C ASN A 90 12.44 5.51 -5.38
N PRO A 91 11.58 5.40 -4.35
CA PRO A 91 10.67 4.27 -4.18
C PRO A 91 9.54 4.21 -5.21
N THR A 92 9.37 5.28 -6.01
CA THR A 92 8.31 5.39 -7.00
C THR A 92 8.78 5.13 -8.44
N ASN A 93 10.05 4.74 -8.67
CA ASN A 93 10.57 4.47 -10.01
C ASN A 93 9.77 3.44 -10.82
N ASN A 94 9.13 2.50 -10.14
CA ASN A 94 8.30 1.46 -10.77
C ASN A 94 6.79 1.76 -10.66
N PHE A 95 6.40 2.99 -10.33
CA PHE A 95 5.00 3.38 -10.30
C PHE A 95 4.52 3.69 -11.73
N GLN A 96 3.30 3.25 -12.00
CA GLN A 96 2.56 3.59 -13.19
C GLN A 96 1.41 4.52 -12.78
N TRP A 97 1.73 5.78 -12.62
CA TRP A 97 0.81 6.80 -12.13
C TRP A 97 -0.45 6.88 -13.00
N GLU A 98 -1.59 6.79 -12.35
CA GLU A 98 -2.87 6.90 -13.01
C GLU A 98 -3.89 7.52 -12.05
N TYR A 99 -4.73 8.40 -12.58
CA TYR A 99 -5.68 9.20 -11.81
C TYR A 99 -7.09 9.02 -12.37
N ILE A 100 -8.05 8.72 -11.50
CA ILE A 100 -9.47 8.70 -11.85
C ILE A 100 -10.29 9.58 -10.91
N LEU A 101 -11.37 10.12 -11.43
CA LEU A 101 -12.40 10.81 -10.65
C LEU A 101 -13.68 9.97 -10.71
N ILE A 102 -14.11 9.46 -9.57
CA ILE A 102 -15.30 8.61 -9.44
C ILE A 102 -16.49 9.49 -9.09
N ASP A 103 -17.57 9.38 -9.88
CA ASP A 103 -18.81 10.12 -9.69
C ASP A 103 -19.63 9.51 -8.54
N ASN A 104 -19.31 9.91 -7.32
CA ASN A 104 -20.06 9.51 -6.13
C ASN A 104 -19.94 10.58 -5.03
N ASP A 105 -20.90 11.46 -4.99
CA ASP A 105 -20.98 12.58 -4.04
C ASP A 105 -21.17 12.18 -2.57
N LYS A 106 -21.65 10.96 -2.34
CA LYS A 106 -21.89 10.44 -0.99
C LYS A 106 -20.60 9.96 -0.33
N VAL A 107 -19.62 9.52 -1.14
CA VAL A 107 -18.35 9.02 -0.67
C VAL A 107 -17.33 10.16 -0.57
N LYS A 108 -16.93 10.45 0.66
CA LYS A 108 -15.95 11.51 0.98
C LYS A 108 -14.58 10.88 1.18
N ASN A 109 -14.01 10.37 0.10
CA ASN A 109 -12.76 9.59 0.15
C ASN A 109 -11.86 9.88 -1.04
N ALA A 110 -10.57 9.64 -0.84
CA ALA A 110 -9.54 9.49 -1.85
C ALA A 110 -8.60 8.38 -1.41
N TRP A 111 -7.86 7.77 -2.33
CA TRP A 111 -6.88 6.75 -2.00
C TRP A 111 -5.79 6.66 -3.07
N CYS A 112 -4.61 6.20 -2.65
CA CYS A 112 -3.51 5.82 -3.52
C CYS A 112 -3.10 4.37 -3.23
N MET A 113 -3.27 3.51 -4.22
CA MET A 113 -2.83 2.11 -4.14
C MET A 113 -1.35 1.97 -4.50
N PRO A 114 -0.71 0.84 -4.13
CA PRO A 114 0.63 0.50 -4.60
C PRO A 114 0.74 0.62 -6.12
N GLY A 115 1.89 1.12 -6.58
CA GLY A 115 2.13 1.34 -8.00
C GLY A 115 1.57 2.65 -8.56
N GLY A 116 1.08 3.57 -7.69
CA GLY A 116 0.68 4.92 -8.10
C GLY A 116 -0.74 5.01 -8.70
N LYS A 117 -1.64 4.09 -8.36
CA LYS A 117 -3.04 4.12 -8.80
C LYS A 117 -3.89 4.94 -7.85
N ILE A 118 -4.41 6.08 -8.31
CA ILE A 118 -5.08 7.10 -7.48
C ILE A 118 -6.53 7.27 -7.92
N ALA A 119 -7.43 7.29 -6.94
CA ALA A 119 -8.81 7.66 -7.17
C ALA A 119 -9.26 8.73 -6.19
N ILE A 120 -10.09 9.62 -6.68
CA ILE A 120 -10.75 10.67 -5.92
C ILE A 120 -12.24 10.55 -6.20
N TYR A 121 -13.06 10.63 -5.17
CA TYR A 121 -14.51 10.67 -5.29
C TYR A 121 -14.99 12.13 -5.36
N THR A 122 -16.02 12.41 -6.16
CA THR A 122 -16.61 13.75 -6.27
C THR A 122 -17.03 14.31 -4.91
N GLY A 123 -17.48 13.45 -3.99
CA GLY A 123 -17.80 13.83 -2.62
C GLY A 123 -16.63 14.40 -1.81
N MET A 124 -15.37 14.01 -2.14
CA MET A 124 -14.18 14.58 -1.52
C MET A 124 -13.93 16.02 -1.96
N LEU A 125 -14.27 16.37 -3.21
CA LEU A 125 -14.09 17.73 -3.73
C LEU A 125 -14.88 18.76 -2.92
N LYS A 126 -16.04 18.37 -2.39
CA LYS A 126 -16.86 19.24 -1.52
C LYS A 126 -16.18 19.55 -0.19
N ILE A 127 -15.30 18.67 0.28
CA ILE A 127 -14.53 18.86 1.52
C ILE A 127 -13.28 19.68 1.26
N THR A 128 -12.56 19.37 0.21
CA THR A 128 -11.29 20.03 -0.14
C THR A 128 -11.49 21.48 -0.59
N LYS A 129 -12.66 21.83 -1.11
CA LYS A 129 -13.12 23.15 -1.50
C LYS A 129 -12.32 23.84 -2.60
N ASN A 130 -11.03 23.61 -2.68
CA ASN A 130 -10.13 24.25 -3.64
C ASN A 130 -8.92 23.35 -3.97
N GLN A 131 -8.07 23.81 -4.91
CA GLN A 131 -6.89 23.06 -5.36
C GLN A 131 -5.88 22.77 -4.23
N ASN A 132 -5.70 23.69 -3.28
CA ASN A 132 -4.76 23.50 -2.18
C ASN A 132 -5.23 22.39 -1.23
N GLY A 133 -6.53 22.37 -0.90
CA GLY A 133 -7.13 21.31 -0.10
C GLY A 133 -7.07 19.95 -0.82
N LEU A 134 -7.33 19.94 -2.13
CA LEU A 134 -7.19 18.73 -2.94
C LEU A 134 -5.73 18.23 -2.99
N ALA A 135 -4.78 19.13 -3.18
CA ALA A 135 -3.37 18.81 -3.15
C ALA A 135 -2.94 18.25 -1.78
N ALA A 136 -3.44 18.81 -0.68
CA ALA A 136 -3.13 18.30 0.66
C ALA A 136 -3.61 16.85 0.84
N VAL A 137 -4.84 16.52 0.42
CA VAL A 137 -5.38 15.16 0.47
C VAL A 137 -4.59 14.22 -0.43
N MET A 138 -4.36 14.61 -1.69
CA MET A 138 -3.58 13.79 -2.63
C MET A 138 -2.16 13.53 -2.11
N GLY A 139 -1.50 14.55 -1.56
CA GLY A 139 -0.16 14.42 -0.96
C GLY A 139 -0.14 13.45 0.21
N HIS A 140 -1.18 13.45 1.04
CA HIS A 140 -1.34 12.50 2.13
C HIS A 140 -1.43 11.05 1.63
N GLU A 141 -2.29 10.80 0.64
CA GLU A 141 -2.48 9.45 0.06
C GLU A 141 -1.23 8.97 -0.68
N ILE A 142 -0.58 9.86 -1.44
CA ILE A 142 0.67 9.55 -2.13
C ILE A 142 1.79 9.26 -1.12
N ALA A 143 1.88 10.01 -0.02
CA ALA A 143 2.87 9.76 1.02
C ALA A 143 2.73 8.35 1.63
N HIS A 144 1.50 7.84 1.80
CA HIS A 144 1.28 6.46 2.23
C HIS A 144 1.83 5.43 1.24
N ALA A 145 1.69 5.67 -0.06
CA ALA A 145 2.25 4.79 -1.10
C ALA A 145 3.78 4.87 -1.16
N VAL A 146 4.36 6.08 -1.09
CA VAL A 146 5.81 6.32 -1.04
C VAL A 146 6.44 5.67 0.19
N ALA A 147 5.83 5.81 1.36
CA ALA A 147 6.26 5.17 2.61
C ALA A 147 6.01 3.66 2.66
N LYS A 148 5.38 3.09 1.62
CA LYS A 148 5.10 1.65 1.46
C LYS A 148 4.26 1.05 2.58
N HIS A 149 3.35 1.83 3.15
CA HIS A 149 2.47 1.39 4.24
C HIS A 149 1.61 0.18 3.86
N SER A 150 1.19 0.07 2.59
CA SER A 150 0.43 -1.07 2.09
C SER A 150 1.25 -2.36 2.09
N VAL A 151 2.55 -2.29 1.77
CA VAL A 151 3.48 -3.44 1.81
C VAL A 151 3.63 -3.94 3.24
N GLU A 152 3.83 -3.02 4.19
CA GLU A 152 3.95 -3.35 5.61
C GLU A 152 2.66 -3.97 6.15
N ARG A 153 1.50 -3.38 5.85
CA ARG A 153 0.19 -3.89 6.28
C ARG A 153 -0.08 -5.28 5.75
N ALA A 154 0.17 -5.51 4.46
CA ALA A 154 0.02 -6.82 3.83
C ALA A 154 0.99 -7.86 4.44
N SER A 155 2.24 -7.48 4.70
CA SER A 155 3.24 -8.35 5.32
C SER A 155 2.85 -8.73 6.76
N ARG A 156 2.33 -7.78 7.54
CA ARG A 156 1.79 -8.05 8.88
C ARG A 156 0.60 -9.00 8.84
N GLY A 157 -0.30 -8.86 7.85
CA GLY A 157 -1.41 -9.78 7.64
C GLY A 157 -0.96 -11.22 7.41
N VAL A 158 0.10 -11.42 6.65
CA VAL A 158 0.69 -12.76 6.44
C VAL A 158 1.20 -13.35 7.75
N VAL A 159 1.93 -12.58 8.55
CA VAL A 159 2.44 -13.04 9.85
C VAL A 159 1.30 -13.41 10.80
N LEU A 160 0.27 -12.59 10.89
CA LEU A 160 -0.90 -12.87 11.73
C LEU A 160 -1.64 -14.14 11.28
N ASN A 161 -1.83 -14.34 9.97
CA ASN A 161 -2.46 -15.54 9.43
C ASN A 161 -1.63 -16.81 9.74
N VAL A 162 -0.32 -16.74 9.59
CA VAL A 162 0.57 -17.87 9.93
C VAL A 162 0.55 -18.14 11.43
N ALA A 163 0.60 -17.09 12.27
CA ALA A 163 0.55 -17.24 13.72
C ALA A 163 -0.78 -17.87 14.18
N THR A 164 -1.92 -17.47 13.62
CA THR A 164 -3.23 -18.07 13.93
C THR A 164 -3.32 -19.52 13.51
N GLN A 165 -2.78 -19.88 12.34
CA GLN A 165 -2.73 -21.29 11.89
C GLN A 165 -1.87 -22.16 12.81
N ILE A 166 -0.72 -21.66 13.26
CA ILE A 166 0.15 -22.39 14.20
C ILE A 166 -0.54 -22.58 15.54
N THR A 167 -1.17 -21.55 16.08
CA THR A 167 -1.91 -21.66 17.36
C THR A 167 -3.10 -22.60 17.25
N ASP A 168 -3.80 -22.63 16.11
CA ASP A 168 -4.91 -23.54 15.85
C ASP A 168 -4.44 -25.01 15.82
N ILE A 169 -3.31 -25.28 15.15
CA ILE A 169 -2.66 -26.60 15.13
C ILE A 169 -2.23 -27.01 16.54
N LEU A 170 -1.59 -26.13 17.30
CA LEU A 170 -1.10 -26.40 18.65
C LEU A 170 -2.25 -26.59 19.66
N SER A 171 -3.38 -25.92 19.47
CA SER A 171 -4.58 -26.03 20.32
C SER A 171 -5.51 -27.21 19.93
N GLY A 172 -5.13 -28.00 18.93
CA GLY A 172 -5.96 -29.10 18.42
C GLY A 172 -7.25 -28.64 17.74
N GLY A 173 -7.24 -27.46 17.08
CA GLY A 173 -8.36 -26.93 16.31
C GLY A 173 -9.47 -26.29 17.15
N LYS A 174 -9.25 -26.05 18.44
CA LYS A 174 -10.30 -25.50 19.34
C LYS A 174 -10.61 -24.02 19.08
N LEU A 175 -9.69 -23.26 18.46
CA LEU A 175 -9.88 -21.83 18.20
C LEU A 175 -10.74 -21.55 16.95
N SER A 176 -10.75 -22.44 15.97
CA SER A 176 -11.59 -22.30 14.77
C SER A 176 -13.09 -22.47 15.03
N GLN A 177 -13.49 -23.05 16.16
CA GLN A 177 -14.90 -23.26 16.54
C GLN A 177 -15.52 -22.05 17.26
N VAL A 178 -14.74 -21.09 17.71
CA VAL A 178 -15.25 -19.92 18.48
C VAL A 178 -15.74 -18.78 17.55
N ASN A 179 -15.37 -18.79 16.28
CA ASN A 179 -15.72 -17.75 15.29
C ASN A 179 -16.73 -18.18 14.21
N ARG A 180 -17.62 -19.14 14.54
CA ARG A 180 -18.80 -19.46 13.73
C ARG A 180 -20.10 -19.04 14.39
#